data_ff44de167b6eb3f6ddccdc6657b7f597
#
_entry.id   ff44de167b6eb3f6ddccdc6657b7f597
#
_cell.length_a   1.000
_cell.length_b   1.000
_cell.length_c   1.000
_cell.angle_alpha   90.00
_cell.angle_beta   90.00
_cell.angle_gamma   90.00
#
_symmetry.space_group_name_H-M   'P 1'
#
loop_
_entity.id
_entity.type
_entity.pdbx_description
1 polymer ?
#
loop_
_entity_poly.entity_id
_entity_poly.type
_entity_poly.pdbx_seq_one_letter_code
_entity_poly.pdbx_strand_id
1 'polypeptide(L)'
;MNSHSVRSHIHESTRALKNCQMPRQAPVLPVGAPAPPPFRLASRQTRQETTVVNAGGVAIGAGRLVVMAGPCSVESRPQIRDTARRVKAAGADMLRGGAYKPRTSPYEFQGLGRKALEWLAEAREETGLPVVTEVLNQDDVDVVAQHADLLQVGARNMQNYALLRKLATVEKPVLLKRGPSATIQEWLLAAEYLLSGGNPNVVLCERGIRTFETAMRNTLDLAAVALVKELSHLPVIVDPSHATGKRSLVPPMARAAAAVGCDGLLIEVHPRPDEALSDGAQSLDVAAFGALMSDLRAEAKAACA
;
A
#
# COMPACT_ATOMS: atom_id res chain seq x y z
N MET A 1 18.57 74.86 6.32
CA MET A 1 19.15 73.56 6.67
C MET A 1 18.10 72.52 6.37
N ASN A 2 18.30 71.91 5.41
CA ASN A 2 18.32 70.64 4.70
C ASN A 2 16.93 70.13 4.28
N SER A 3 16.58 70.48 3.02
CA SER A 3 15.45 69.93 2.28
C SER A 3 15.87 68.90 1.20
N HIS A 4 16.90 68.07 1.45
CA HIS A 4 17.47 67.18 0.41
C HIS A 4 17.45 65.71 0.72
N SER A 5 16.77 65.23 1.81
CA SER A 5 16.78 63.81 2.18
C SER A 5 15.51 63.01 1.88
N VAL A 6 14.44 63.59 1.33
CA VAL A 6 13.19 62.88 1.14
C VAL A 6 12.94 62.39 -0.30
N ARG A 7 13.76 62.85 -1.27
CA ARG A 7 13.55 62.51 -2.69
C ARG A 7 14.25 61.24 -3.19
N SER A 8 15.19 60.64 -2.42
CA SER A 8 15.92 59.44 -2.86
C SER A 8 15.19 58.10 -2.55
N HIS A 9 14.30 58.08 -1.59
CA HIS A 9 13.61 56.81 -1.20
C HIS A 9 12.36 56.50 -2.04
N ILE A 10 11.82 57.41 -2.82
CA ILE A 10 10.66 57.19 -3.70
C ILE A 10 11.07 56.57 -5.06
N HIS A 11 12.31 56.74 -5.49
CA HIS A 11 12.76 56.20 -6.79
C HIS A 11 13.21 54.74 -6.75
N GLU A 12 13.63 54.20 -5.62
CA GLU A 12 13.97 52.78 -5.48
C GLU A 12 12.74 51.86 -5.35
N SER A 13 11.70 52.31 -4.72
CA SER A 13 10.46 51.52 -4.57
C SER A 13 9.68 51.31 -5.88
N THR A 14 9.85 52.16 -6.88
CA THR A 14 9.19 52.02 -8.19
C THR A 14 9.91 51.10 -9.16
N ARG A 15 11.19 50.76 -8.88
CA ARG A 15 11.95 49.84 -9.72
C ARG A 15 11.73 48.35 -9.34
N ALA A 16 11.34 48.08 -8.09
CA ALA A 16 11.05 46.71 -7.60
C ALA A 16 9.72 46.15 -8.09
N LEU A 17 8.79 47.01 -8.51
CA LEU A 17 7.46 46.56 -8.99
C LEU A 17 7.41 46.20 -10.49
N LYS A 18 8.47 46.42 -11.25
CA LYS A 18 8.50 46.10 -12.69
C LYS A 18 8.88 44.69 -13.06
N ASN A 19 9.30 43.85 -12.10
CA ASN A 19 9.68 42.46 -12.34
C ASN A 19 8.75 41.43 -11.67
N CYS A 20 7.57 41.84 -11.18
CA CYS A 20 6.56 40.90 -10.77
C CYS A 20 5.85 40.35 -12.03
N GLN A 21 6.42 39.32 -12.64
CA GLN A 21 5.68 38.56 -13.64
C GLN A 21 4.49 37.92 -12.93
N MET A 22 3.30 38.39 -13.25
CA MET A 22 2.05 37.74 -12.83
C MET A 22 2.15 36.26 -13.21
N PRO A 23 1.77 35.32 -12.32
CA PRO A 23 1.75 33.92 -12.67
C PRO A 23 0.89 33.77 -13.92
N ARG A 24 1.43 33.02 -14.92
CA ARG A 24 0.70 32.73 -16.15
C ARG A 24 -0.68 32.23 -15.77
N GLN A 25 -1.73 32.88 -16.28
CA GLN A 25 -3.10 32.44 -16.07
C GLN A 25 -3.19 30.94 -16.41
N ALA A 26 -3.76 30.15 -15.49
CA ALA A 26 -4.03 28.76 -15.77
C ALA A 26 -4.83 28.65 -17.08
N PRO A 27 -4.58 27.65 -17.91
CA PRO A 27 -5.30 27.49 -19.17
C PRO A 27 -6.80 27.46 -18.89
N VAL A 28 -7.56 28.30 -19.58
CA VAL A 28 -9.02 28.30 -19.51
C VAL A 28 -9.49 27.02 -20.14
N LEU A 29 -10.04 26.10 -19.34
CA LEU A 29 -10.62 24.86 -19.82
C LEU A 29 -11.89 25.15 -20.64
N PRO A 30 -12.15 24.43 -21.73
CA PRO A 30 -13.37 24.58 -22.50
C PRO A 30 -14.60 24.31 -21.62
N VAL A 31 -15.63 25.11 -21.78
CA VAL A 31 -16.90 24.98 -21.04
C VAL A 31 -17.49 23.58 -21.31
N GLY A 32 -17.64 22.77 -20.27
CA GLY A 32 -18.17 21.39 -20.36
C GLY A 32 -17.13 20.27 -20.24
N ALA A 33 -15.83 20.56 -20.24
CA ALA A 33 -14.83 19.54 -19.88
C ALA A 33 -14.88 19.25 -18.37
N PRO A 34 -14.89 17.98 -17.93
CA PRO A 34 -14.80 17.66 -16.52
C PRO A 34 -13.51 18.26 -15.96
N ALA A 35 -13.60 18.86 -14.76
CA ALA A 35 -12.43 19.38 -14.09
C ALA A 35 -11.37 18.27 -13.95
N PRO A 36 -10.09 18.57 -14.18
CA PRO A 36 -9.05 17.58 -14.02
C PRO A 36 -9.05 17.04 -12.58
N PRO A 37 -8.78 15.75 -12.38
CA PRO A 37 -8.76 15.18 -11.04
C PRO A 37 -7.72 15.92 -10.18
N PRO A 38 -7.95 16.06 -8.87
CA PRO A 38 -7.04 16.76 -7.98
C PRO A 38 -5.69 16.03 -7.80
N PHE A 39 -5.63 14.73 -8.12
CA PHE A 39 -4.40 13.93 -8.21
C PHE A 39 -3.90 13.94 -9.66
N ARG A 40 -2.61 14.23 -9.85
CA ARG A 40 -2.01 14.42 -11.19
C ARG A 40 -1.06 13.28 -11.55
N LEU A 41 -0.06 13.02 -10.72
CA LEU A 41 0.96 12.01 -10.97
C LEU A 41 0.38 10.60 -10.91
N ALA A 42 -0.58 10.34 -10.03
CA ALA A 42 -1.28 9.07 -9.93
C ALA A 42 -2.33 8.86 -11.02
N SER A 43 -2.67 9.91 -11.79
CA SER A 43 -3.78 9.88 -12.75
C SER A 43 -3.43 9.11 -14.02
N ARG A 44 -4.38 8.32 -14.51
CA ARG A 44 -4.29 7.67 -15.82
C ARG A 44 -4.24 8.68 -16.99
N GLN A 45 -4.65 9.92 -16.76
CA GLN A 45 -4.48 11.00 -17.75
C GLN A 45 -3.00 11.35 -17.95
N THR A 46 -2.16 11.20 -16.94
CA THR A 46 -0.71 11.45 -17.01
C THR A 46 0.04 10.23 -17.60
N ARG A 47 -0.44 9.04 -17.33
CA ARG A 47 0.13 7.79 -17.83
C ARG A 47 -0.96 6.79 -18.14
N GLN A 48 -1.13 6.42 -19.40
CA GLN A 48 -2.16 5.50 -19.87
C GLN A 48 -1.91 4.04 -19.46
N GLU A 49 -0.66 3.62 -19.46
CA GLU A 49 -0.25 2.27 -19.14
C GLU A 49 -0.15 2.04 -17.63
N THR A 50 -0.51 0.85 -17.18
CA THR A 50 -0.33 0.47 -15.77
C THR A 50 1.15 0.49 -15.40
N THR A 51 1.47 1.10 -14.28
CA THR A 51 2.82 1.08 -13.71
C THR A 51 3.14 -0.33 -13.23
N VAL A 52 4.27 -0.85 -13.67
CA VAL A 52 4.83 -2.10 -13.15
C VAL A 52 5.81 -1.76 -12.04
N VAL A 53 5.53 -2.22 -10.82
CA VAL A 53 6.38 -2.02 -9.64
C VAL A 53 7.16 -3.30 -9.36
N ASN A 54 8.49 -3.20 -9.35
CA ASN A 54 9.37 -4.33 -9.01
C ASN A 54 9.70 -4.30 -7.52
N ALA A 55 9.34 -5.37 -6.80
CA ALA A 55 9.64 -5.56 -5.39
C ALA A 55 10.43 -6.86 -5.20
N GLY A 56 11.75 -6.76 -5.01
CA GLY A 56 12.63 -7.92 -4.83
C GLY A 56 12.59 -8.92 -6.00
N GLY A 57 12.42 -8.46 -7.24
CA GLY A 57 12.30 -9.30 -8.43
C GLY A 57 10.87 -9.70 -8.79
N VAL A 58 9.86 -9.38 -7.97
CA VAL A 58 8.45 -9.63 -8.26
C VAL A 58 7.83 -8.39 -8.92
N ALA A 59 7.31 -8.54 -10.14
CA ALA A 59 6.69 -7.47 -10.91
C ALA A 59 5.17 -7.41 -10.61
N ILE A 60 4.74 -6.37 -9.90
CA ILE A 60 3.34 -6.10 -9.53
C ILE A 60 2.74 -5.16 -10.58
N GLY A 61 1.57 -5.50 -11.16
CA GLY A 61 0.95 -4.74 -12.23
C GLY A 61 1.36 -5.19 -13.65
N ALA A 62 2.06 -6.30 -13.77
CA ALA A 62 2.52 -6.87 -15.05
C ALA A 62 1.52 -7.84 -15.70
N GLY A 63 0.24 -7.77 -15.35
CA GLY A 63 -0.83 -8.59 -15.94
C GLY A 63 -1.00 -9.98 -15.31
N ARG A 64 -0.18 -10.37 -14.32
CA ARG A 64 -0.41 -11.58 -13.53
C ARG A 64 -0.78 -11.24 -12.08
N LEU A 65 -1.60 -12.05 -11.47
CA LEU A 65 -1.95 -11.94 -10.07
C LEU A 65 -0.74 -12.29 -9.17
N VAL A 66 -0.32 -11.35 -8.31
CA VAL A 66 0.75 -11.53 -7.33
C VAL A 66 0.14 -11.86 -5.96
N VAL A 67 0.57 -12.93 -5.30
CA VAL A 67 0.05 -13.31 -3.98
C VAL A 67 1.12 -13.14 -2.91
N MET A 68 0.84 -12.24 -1.96
CA MET A 68 1.65 -11.96 -0.79
C MET A 68 1.02 -12.66 0.41
N ALA A 69 1.71 -13.63 1.02
CA ALA A 69 1.14 -14.45 2.08
C ALA A 69 2.09 -14.60 3.28
N GLY A 70 1.53 -14.74 4.47
CA GLY A 70 2.28 -14.92 5.71
C GLY A 70 1.52 -14.42 6.94
N PRO A 71 2.11 -14.46 8.14
CA PRO A 71 1.39 -14.18 9.37
C PRO A 71 1.11 -12.69 9.56
N CYS A 72 0.07 -12.37 10.30
CA CYS A 72 -0.23 -11.00 10.72
C CYS A 72 0.96 -10.35 11.44
N SER A 73 1.54 -11.08 12.40
CA SER A 73 2.76 -10.70 13.12
C SER A 73 3.81 -11.80 13.04
N VAL A 74 5.07 -11.37 13.08
CA VAL A 74 6.20 -12.27 13.34
C VAL A 74 6.27 -12.47 14.86
N GLU A 75 6.01 -13.71 15.31
CA GLU A 75 5.87 -14.04 16.73
C GLU A 75 7.10 -14.78 17.27
N SER A 76 7.75 -15.54 16.41
CA SER A 76 8.99 -16.25 16.72
C SER A 76 9.75 -16.61 15.45
N ARG A 77 11.06 -16.88 15.59
CA ARG A 77 11.90 -17.35 14.48
C ARG A 77 11.42 -18.68 13.86
N PRO A 78 11.01 -19.69 14.64
CA PRO A 78 10.45 -20.92 14.07
C PRO A 78 9.13 -20.69 13.33
N GLN A 79 8.23 -19.85 13.87
CA GLN A 79 6.92 -19.57 13.28
C GLN A 79 7.08 -18.94 11.89
N ILE A 80 7.91 -17.88 11.75
CA ILE A 80 8.03 -17.18 10.46
C ILE A 80 8.74 -18.05 9.42
N ARG A 81 9.76 -18.82 9.79
CA ARG A 81 10.47 -19.73 8.88
C ARG A 81 9.59 -20.88 8.40
N ASP A 82 8.83 -21.52 9.30
CA ASP A 82 7.87 -22.58 8.91
C ASP A 82 6.78 -22.02 8.00
N THR A 83 6.22 -20.84 8.34
CA THR A 83 5.22 -20.18 7.49
C THR A 83 5.79 -19.86 6.11
N ALA A 84 6.99 -19.28 6.03
CA ALA A 84 7.61 -18.88 4.76
C ALA A 84 7.82 -20.09 3.83
N ARG A 85 8.33 -21.22 4.35
CA ARG A 85 8.49 -22.45 3.56
C ARG A 85 7.16 -22.96 3.01
N ARG A 86 6.12 -22.98 3.85
CA ARG A 86 4.80 -23.52 3.49
C ARG A 86 4.07 -22.64 2.51
N VAL A 87 4.07 -21.31 2.69
CA VAL A 87 3.45 -20.41 1.72
C VAL A 87 4.18 -20.40 0.39
N LYS A 88 5.53 -20.54 0.40
CA LYS A 88 6.34 -20.73 -0.81
C LYS A 88 5.93 -22.00 -1.54
N ALA A 89 5.84 -23.13 -0.84
CA ALA A 89 5.44 -24.42 -1.41
C ALA A 89 4.02 -24.36 -2.00
N ALA A 90 3.10 -23.63 -1.36
CA ALA A 90 1.76 -23.38 -1.89
C ALA A 90 1.75 -22.41 -3.08
N GLY A 91 2.85 -21.66 -3.33
CA GLY A 91 3.05 -20.79 -4.49
C GLY A 91 2.76 -19.33 -4.25
N ALA A 92 2.95 -18.84 -3.04
CA ALA A 92 3.04 -17.40 -2.78
C ALA A 92 4.25 -16.81 -3.53
N ASP A 93 4.09 -15.55 -3.97
CA ASP A 93 5.15 -14.79 -4.63
C ASP A 93 5.99 -13.98 -3.66
N MET A 94 5.41 -13.52 -2.55
CA MET A 94 6.10 -12.73 -1.53
C MET A 94 5.68 -13.17 -0.13
N LEU A 95 6.59 -13.00 0.84
CA LEU A 95 6.32 -13.22 2.27
C LEU A 95 5.85 -11.91 2.91
N ARG A 96 4.67 -11.90 3.52
CA ARG A 96 4.24 -10.79 4.38
C ARG A 96 4.35 -11.17 5.86
N GLY A 97 4.73 -10.23 6.70
CA GLY A 97 4.77 -10.40 8.15
C GLY A 97 5.00 -9.08 8.86
N GLY A 98 4.21 -8.78 9.90
CA GLY A 98 4.37 -7.56 10.68
C GLY A 98 5.51 -7.69 11.70
N ALA A 99 6.56 -6.89 11.54
CA ALA A 99 7.62 -6.76 12.56
C ALA A 99 7.17 -5.83 13.70
N TYR A 100 6.44 -4.79 13.36
CA TYR A 100 5.77 -3.86 14.26
C TYR A 100 4.26 -3.98 14.10
N LYS A 101 3.49 -3.74 15.17
CA LYS A 101 2.03 -3.84 15.15
C LYS A 101 1.39 -2.58 15.74
N PRO A 102 0.67 -1.77 14.92
CA PRO A 102 -0.12 -0.67 15.45
C PRO A 102 -1.36 -1.24 16.14
N ARG A 103 -1.46 -1.07 17.44
CA ARG A 103 -2.58 -1.60 18.23
C ARG A 103 -3.41 -0.46 18.82
N THR A 104 -4.72 -0.70 18.92
CA THR A 104 -5.62 0.24 19.60
C THR A 104 -5.39 0.24 21.11
N SER A 105 -5.09 -0.93 21.68
CA SER A 105 -4.75 -1.08 23.10
C SER A 105 -3.23 -1.20 23.27
N PRO A 106 -2.61 -0.46 24.21
CA PRO A 106 -1.19 -0.60 24.52
C PRO A 106 -0.83 -1.91 25.19
N TYR A 107 -1.81 -2.67 25.66
CA TYR A 107 -1.63 -3.97 26.34
C TYR A 107 -1.59 -5.15 25.39
N GLU A 108 -1.94 -4.93 24.12
CA GLU A 108 -1.86 -5.97 23.08
C GLU A 108 -0.43 -6.14 22.57
N PHE A 109 -0.16 -7.25 21.88
CA PHE A 109 1.15 -7.54 21.28
C PHE A 109 1.56 -6.47 20.27
N GLN A 110 2.68 -5.78 20.54
CA GLN A 110 3.17 -4.64 19.74
C GLN A 110 4.13 -5.04 18.60
N GLY A 111 4.43 -6.33 18.47
CA GLY A 111 5.48 -6.83 17.58
C GLY A 111 6.84 -6.93 18.26
N LEU A 112 7.81 -7.51 17.57
CA LEU A 112 9.16 -7.76 18.07
C LEU A 112 10.21 -6.81 17.48
N GLY A 113 9.76 -5.85 16.65
CA GLY A 113 10.60 -4.80 16.10
C GLY A 113 11.78 -5.33 15.28
N ARG A 114 12.98 -4.81 15.53
CA ARG A 114 14.21 -5.16 14.80
C ARG A 114 14.47 -6.68 14.75
N LYS A 115 14.23 -7.38 15.84
CA LYS A 115 14.41 -8.85 15.90
C LYS A 115 13.51 -9.59 14.90
N ALA A 116 12.29 -9.13 14.72
CA ALA A 116 11.39 -9.68 13.71
C ALA A 116 11.84 -9.37 12.28
N LEU A 117 12.42 -8.18 12.04
CA LEU A 117 13.01 -7.82 10.76
C LEU A 117 14.17 -8.74 10.37
N GLU A 118 15.05 -9.06 11.33
CA GLU A 118 16.15 -10.00 11.14
C GLU A 118 15.62 -11.39 10.75
N TRP A 119 14.60 -11.89 11.43
CA TRP A 119 13.98 -13.18 11.12
C TRP A 119 13.24 -13.20 9.78
N LEU A 120 12.65 -12.09 9.36
CA LEU A 120 12.09 -11.95 8.02
C LEU A 120 13.17 -12.01 6.94
N ALA A 121 14.31 -11.36 7.17
CA ALA A 121 15.47 -11.43 6.26
C ALA A 121 16.02 -12.85 6.14
N GLU A 122 16.18 -13.58 7.27
CA GLU A 122 16.58 -14.98 7.27
C GLU A 122 15.58 -15.86 6.48
N ALA A 123 14.28 -15.64 6.67
CA ALA A 123 13.24 -16.37 5.95
C ALA A 123 13.28 -16.08 4.44
N ARG A 124 13.59 -14.82 4.04
CA ARG A 124 13.83 -14.44 2.66
C ARG A 124 15.03 -15.19 2.06
N GLU A 125 16.16 -15.22 2.76
CA GLU A 125 17.37 -15.92 2.30
C GLU A 125 17.10 -17.41 2.11
N GLU A 126 16.34 -18.02 3.02
CA GLU A 126 16.03 -19.45 2.97
C GLU A 126 15.06 -19.80 1.84
N THR A 127 14.05 -18.97 1.57
CA THR A 127 12.94 -19.29 0.66
C THR A 127 13.03 -18.60 -0.69
N GLY A 128 13.82 -17.54 -0.79
CA GLY A 128 13.82 -16.63 -1.94
C GLY A 128 12.55 -15.78 -2.09
N LEU A 129 11.66 -15.74 -1.08
CA LEU A 129 10.48 -14.90 -1.09
C LEU A 129 10.83 -13.46 -0.71
N PRO A 130 10.62 -12.44 -1.57
CA PRO A 130 10.75 -11.04 -1.16
C PRO A 130 9.81 -10.71 -0.01
N VAL A 131 10.23 -9.78 0.85
CA VAL A 131 9.56 -9.45 2.12
C VAL A 131 8.72 -8.20 2.02
N VAL A 132 7.47 -8.29 2.50
CA VAL A 132 6.56 -7.15 2.75
C VAL A 132 6.38 -6.98 4.25
N THR A 133 6.71 -5.81 4.80
CA THR A 133 6.44 -5.51 6.22
C THR A 133 6.03 -4.05 6.43
N GLU A 134 5.31 -3.79 7.52
CA GLU A 134 4.75 -2.49 7.82
C GLU A 134 5.76 -1.57 8.50
N VAL A 135 5.77 -0.30 8.10
CA VAL A 135 6.49 0.80 8.73
C VAL A 135 5.49 1.66 9.51
N LEU A 136 5.74 1.93 10.80
CA LEU A 136 4.81 2.68 11.64
C LEU A 136 5.12 4.17 11.73
N ASN A 137 6.38 4.54 11.74
CA ASN A 137 6.83 5.92 11.92
C ASN A 137 8.05 6.23 11.05
N GLN A 138 8.45 7.52 11.01
CA GLN A 138 9.56 7.98 10.17
C GLN A 138 10.92 7.42 10.58
N ASP A 139 11.12 7.21 11.88
CA ASP A 139 12.42 6.80 12.43
C ASP A 139 12.72 5.34 12.10
N ASP A 140 11.68 4.52 11.87
CA ASP A 140 11.82 3.12 11.50
C ASP A 140 12.03 2.90 9.99
N VAL A 141 11.81 3.92 9.13
CA VAL A 141 11.86 3.76 7.67
C VAL A 141 13.18 3.16 7.21
N ASP A 142 14.30 3.72 7.66
CA ASP A 142 15.62 3.31 7.16
C ASP A 142 15.98 1.88 7.61
N VAL A 143 15.64 1.50 8.84
CA VAL A 143 15.89 0.12 9.32
C VAL A 143 14.97 -0.89 8.66
N VAL A 144 13.70 -0.55 8.42
CA VAL A 144 12.78 -1.46 7.71
C VAL A 144 13.18 -1.61 6.26
N ALA A 145 13.60 -0.53 5.57
CA ALA A 145 14.06 -0.57 4.19
C ALA A 145 15.28 -1.46 3.95
N GLN A 146 16.14 -1.65 4.96
CA GLN A 146 17.28 -2.57 4.89
C GLN A 146 16.84 -4.05 4.87
N HIS A 147 15.69 -4.39 5.46
CA HIS A 147 15.24 -5.76 5.66
C HIS A 147 14.08 -6.17 4.74
N ALA A 148 13.34 -5.21 4.19
CA ALA A 148 12.16 -5.45 3.35
C ALA A 148 12.39 -5.06 1.88
N ASP A 149 11.62 -5.67 1.00
CA ASP A 149 11.61 -5.42 -0.44
C ASP A 149 10.41 -4.56 -0.86
N LEU A 150 9.36 -4.51 -0.03
CA LEU A 150 8.17 -3.69 -0.20
C LEU A 150 7.74 -3.14 1.18
N LEU A 151 7.72 -1.81 1.32
CA LEU A 151 7.38 -1.11 2.57
C LEU A 151 5.88 -0.87 2.63
N GLN A 152 5.20 -1.45 3.63
CA GLN A 152 3.76 -1.27 3.78
C GLN A 152 3.45 -0.05 4.67
N VAL A 153 2.58 0.83 4.17
CA VAL A 153 1.89 1.85 4.98
C VAL A 153 0.53 1.31 5.39
N GLY A 154 0.33 1.09 6.67
CA GLY A 154 -0.92 0.60 7.21
C GLY A 154 -2.08 1.59 7.02
N ALA A 155 -3.32 1.09 7.00
CA ALA A 155 -4.50 1.91 6.77
C ALA A 155 -4.67 3.09 7.75
N ARG A 156 -4.24 2.92 9.00
CA ARG A 156 -4.25 3.98 10.02
C ARG A 156 -3.25 5.10 9.73
N ASN A 157 -2.20 4.80 8.94
CA ASN A 157 -1.12 5.71 8.56
C ASN A 157 -1.28 6.28 7.14
N MET A 158 -2.39 6.01 6.43
CA MET A 158 -2.61 6.53 5.08
C MET A 158 -2.47 8.06 5.01
N GLN A 159 -2.94 8.76 6.04
CA GLN A 159 -2.89 10.23 6.14
C GLN A 159 -1.73 10.74 7.01
N ASN A 160 -0.78 9.88 7.37
CA ASN A 160 0.45 10.32 8.03
C ASN A 160 1.42 10.90 6.98
N TYR A 161 1.15 12.14 6.55
CA TYR A 161 1.91 12.80 5.49
C TYR A 161 3.40 12.98 5.82
N ALA A 162 3.75 13.04 7.10
CA ALA A 162 5.15 13.08 7.51
C ALA A 162 5.86 11.75 7.19
N LEU A 163 5.20 10.61 7.48
CA LEU A 163 5.69 9.28 7.09
C LEU A 163 5.74 9.12 5.57
N LEU A 164 4.69 9.55 4.84
CA LEU A 164 4.66 9.46 3.38
C LEU A 164 5.79 10.26 2.73
N ARG A 165 6.08 11.48 3.22
CA ARG A 165 7.22 12.29 2.74
C ARG A 165 8.57 11.61 3.00
N LYS A 166 8.77 10.97 4.15
CA LYS A 166 10.00 10.21 4.42
C LYS A 166 10.10 8.99 3.50
N LEU A 167 9.01 8.25 3.29
CA LEU A 167 8.97 7.10 2.38
C LEU A 167 9.18 7.49 0.91
N ALA A 168 8.83 8.71 0.52
CA ALA A 168 9.08 9.21 -0.82
C ALA A 168 10.57 9.39 -1.14
N THR A 169 11.44 9.50 -0.12
CA THR A 169 12.90 9.67 -0.30
C THR A 169 13.69 8.37 -0.34
N VAL A 170 13.03 7.20 -0.17
CA VAL A 170 13.70 5.90 -0.25
C VAL A 170 13.41 5.21 -1.58
N GLU A 171 14.36 4.43 -2.06
CA GLU A 171 14.23 3.73 -3.36
C GLU A 171 13.31 2.50 -3.31
N LYS A 172 12.92 2.07 -2.11
CA LYS A 172 12.05 0.88 -1.95
C LYS A 172 10.62 1.16 -2.39
N PRO A 173 9.95 0.20 -3.05
CA PRO A 173 8.53 0.30 -3.35
C PRO A 173 7.68 0.43 -2.09
N VAL A 174 6.54 1.12 -2.22
CA VAL A 174 5.61 1.37 -1.10
C VAL A 174 4.24 0.79 -1.41
N LEU A 175 3.72 -0.06 -0.52
CA LEU A 175 2.35 -0.53 -0.51
C LEU A 175 1.50 0.39 0.37
N LEU A 176 0.60 1.16 -0.23
CA LEU A 176 -0.25 2.13 0.46
C LEU A 176 -1.66 1.56 0.66
N LYS A 177 -1.99 1.18 1.90
CA LYS A 177 -3.33 0.71 2.25
C LYS A 177 -4.31 1.86 2.38
N ARG A 178 -5.53 1.68 1.82
CA ARG A 178 -6.64 2.62 1.96
C ARG A 178 -7.06 2.74 3.42
N GLY A 179 -7.29 3.95 3.90
CA GLY A 179 -7.83 4.23 5.22
C GLY A 179 -9.29 3.74 5.34
N PRO A 180 -9.73 3.30 6.54
CA PRO A 180 -11.06 2.68 6.71
C PRO A 180 -12.24 3.63 6.47
N SER A 181 -12.01 4.94 6.47
CA SER A 181 -13.02 5.97 6.16
C SER A 181 -12.57 6.90 5.03
N ALA A 182 -11.56 6.49 4.26
CA ALA A 182 -10.99 7.29 3.19
C ALA A 182 -11.79 7.13 1.89
N THR A 183 -12.08 8.24 1.24
CA THR A 183 -12.55 8.27 -0.13
C THR A 183 -11.45 7.79 -1.09
N ILE A 184 -11.82 7.41 -2.30
CA ILE A 184 -10.85 7.07 -3.36
C ILE A 184 -9.94 8.27 -3.67
N GLN A 185 -10.51 9.48 -3.69
CA GLN A 185 -9.75 10.70 -3.93
C GLN A 185 -8.67 10.94 -2.86
N GLU A 186 -9.02 10.81 -1.57
CA GLU A 186 -8.06 10.94 -0.47
C GLU A 186 -6.94 9.89 -0.54
N TRP A 187 -7.28 8.66 -0.94
CA TRP A 187 -6.31 7.59 -1.12
C TRP A 187 -5.33 7.89 -2.27
N LEU A 188 -5.84 8.37 -3.42
CA LEU A 188 -4.98 8.77 -4.55
C LEU A 188 -4.16 10.03 -4.23
N LEU A 189 -4.69 10.98 -3.45
CA LEU A 189 -3.94 12.14 -2.96
C LEU A 189 -2.84 11.72 -1.96
N ALA A 190 -3.06 10.69 -1.15
CA ALA A 190 -2.01 10.13 -0.31
C ALA A 190 -0.89 9.49 -1.16
N ALA A 191 -1.23 8.82 -2.28
CA ALA A 191 -0.23 8.33 -3.24
C ALA A 191 0.57 9.47 -3.91
N GLU A 192 -0.07 10.63 -4.17
CA GLU A 192 0.62 11.81 -4.72
C GLU A 192 1.78 12.28 -3.83
N TYR A 193 1.68 12.16 -2.51
CA TYR A 193 2.80 12.51 -1.60
C TYR A 193 4.04 11.65 -1.85
N LEU A 194 3.84 10.37 -2.15
CA LEU A 194 4.95 9.46 -2.50
C LEU A 194 5.52 9.80 -3.87
N LEU A 195 4.66 9.95 -4.87
CA LEU A 195 5.05 10.23 -6.25
C LEU A 195 5.73 11.60 -6.40
N SER A 196 5.15 12.65 -5.82
CA SER A 196 5.70 14.01 -5.87
C SER A 196 7.00 14.17 -5.09
N GLY A 197 7.21 13.32 -4.09
CA GLY A 197 8.45 13.28 -3.32
C GLY A 197 9.57 12.47 -3.98
N GLY A 198 9.32 11.85 -5.14
CA GLY A 198 10.33 11.17 -5.96
C GLY A 198 10.24 9.64 -6.00
N ASN A 199 9.32 9.00 -5.29
CA ASN A 199 9.17 7.55 -5.34
C ASN A 199 8.04 7.12 -6.31
N PRO A 200 8.35 6.65 -7.53
CA PRO A 200 7.35 6.23 -8.51
C PRO A 200 6.80 4.83 -8.24
N ASN A 201 7.39 4.07 -7.32
CA ASN A 201 7.09 2.67 -7.08
C ASN A 201 6.01 2.51 -6.00
N VAL A 202 4.78 2.91 -6.32
CA VAL A 202 3.63 2.86 -5.40
C VAL A 202 2.64 1.79 -5.84
N VAL A 203 2.26 0.92 -4.90
CA VAL A 203 1.20 -0.09 -5.04
C VAL A 203 0.06 0.29 -4.11
N LEU A 204 -1.15 0.35 -4.63
CA LEU A 204 -2.36 0.62 -3.84
C LEU A 204 -2.91 -0.69 -3.25
N CYS A 205 -3.51 -0.63 -2.04
CA CYS A 205 -4.13 -1.81 -1.43
C CYS A 205 -5.51 -1.48 -0.84
N GLU A 206 -6.56 -2.02 -1.46
CA GLU A 206 -7.91 -2.02 -0.88
C GLU A 206 -7.96 -3.07 0.23
N ARG A 207 -8.51 -2.70 1.41
CA ARG A 207 -8.55 -3.56 2.60
C ARG A 207 -9.86 -3.48 3.39
N GLY A 208 -10.90 -2.97 2.77
CA GLY A 208 -12.20 -2.75 3.38
C GLY A 208 -12.33 -1.37 4.02
N ILE A 209 -13.52 -0.84 3.92
CA ILE A 209 -13.93 0.44 4.51
C ILE A 209 -14.93 0.21 5.65
N ARG A 210 -14.96 1.13 6.60
CA ARG A 210 -15.94 1.13 7.67
C ARG A 210 -17.29 1.59 7.12
N THR A 211 -18.31 0.76 7.36
CA THR A 211 -19.69 1.07 7.02
C THR A 211 -20.59 0.88 8.25
N PHE A 212 -21.88 0.97 8.08
CA PHE A 212 -22.87 0.66 9.12
C PHE A 212 -22.94 -0.83 9.46
N GLU A 213 -22.38 -1.72 8.60
CA GLU A 213 -22.41 -3.17 8.82
C GLU A 213 -21.41 -3.56 9.92
N THR A 214 -21.88 -4.36 10.89
CA THR A 214 -21.10 -4.78 12.06
C THR A 214 -20.84 -6.29 12.14
N ALA A 215 -21.47 -7.09 11.25
CA ALA A 215 -21.28 -8.54 11.20
C ALA A 215 -19.89 -8.92 10.65
N MET A 216 -19.22 -7.99 9.97
CA MET A 216 -17.84 -8.10 9.47
C MET A 216 -16.98 -6.98 10.06
N ARG A 217 -15.66 -7.15 10.01
CA ARG A 217 -14.73 -6.11 10.48
C ARG A 217 -14.83 -4.83 9.65
N ASN A 218 -14.88 -4.97 8.31
CA ASN A 218 -15.10 -3.91 7.34
C ASN A 218 -15.83 -4.47 6.12
N THR A 219 -16.36 -3.59 5.28
CA THR A 219 -16.91 -3.93 3.96
C THR A 219 -15.83 -3.87 2.92
N LEU A 220 -15.54 -4.98 2.24
CA LEU A 220 -14.59 -4.99 1.12
C LEU A 220 -15.18 -4.26 -0.08
N ASP A 221 -14.54 -3.17 -0.51
CA ASP A 221 -15.01 -2.33 -1.61
C ASP A 221 -14.35 -2.72 -2.94
N LEU A 222 -14.86 -3.79 -3.56
CA LEU A 222 -14.36 -4.24 -4.86
C LEU A 222 -14.72 -3.28 -6.01
N ALA A 223 -15.81 -2.50 -5.87
CA ALA A 223 -16.13 -1.47 -6.85
C ALA A 223 -15.04 -0.38 -6.90
N ALA A 224 -14.46 -0.03 -5.74
CA ALA A 224 -13.32 0.88 -5.69
C ALA A 224 -12.09 0.33 -6.43
N VAL A 225 -11.85 -0.98 -6.44
CA VAL A 225 -10.74 -1.59 -7.19
C VAL A 225 -10.92 -1.34 -8.68
N ALA A 226 -12.11 -1.63 -9.24
CA ALA A 226 -12.40 -1.36 -10.64
C ALA A 226 -12.26 0.12 -10.99
N LEU A 227 -12.87 1.00 -10.19
CA LEU A 227 -12.85 2.45 -10.41
C LEU A 227 -11.43 3.04 -10.32
N VAL A 228 -10.62 2.60 -9.36
CA VAL A 228 -9.22 3.07 -9.24
C VAL A 228 -8.40 2.65 -10.46
N LYS A 229 -8.63 1.49 -11.03
CA LYS A 229 -7.95 1.06 -12.28
C LYS A 229 -8.35 1.90 -13.50
N GLU A 230 -9.52 2.53 -13.51
CA GLU A 230 -9.91 3.53 -14.52
C GLU A 230 -9.25 4.89 -14.27
N LEU A 231 -9.17 5.31 -13.00
CA LEU A 231 -8.68 6.64 -12.61
C LEU A 231 -7.16 6.75 -12.54
N SER A 232 -6.48 5.66 -12.18
CA SER A 232 -5.05 5.62 -11.85
C SER A 232 -4.30 4.56 -12.66
N HIS A 233 -3.05 4.84 -12.96
CA HIS A 233 -2.11 3.88 -13.55
C HIS A 233 -1.38 3.02 -12.50
N LEU A 234 -1.56 3.28 -11.21
CA LEU A 234 -0.91 2.53 -10.15
C LEU A 234 -1.52 1.13 -10.00
N PRO A 235 -0.72 0.08 -9.79
CA PRO A 235 -1.25 -1.26 -9.55
C PRO A 235 -2.03 -1.31 -8.23
N VAL A 236 -3.12 -2.10 -8.22
CA VAL A 236 -4.03 -2.22 -7.08
C VAL A 236 -4.10 -3.67 -6.62
N ILE A 237 -3.75 -3.92 -5.36
CA ILE A 237 -3.95 -5.22 -4.72
C ILE A 237 -5.08 -5.17 -3.70
N VAL A 238 -5.54 -6.34 -3.26
CA VAL A 238 -6.65 -6.48 -2.31
C VAL A 238 -6.23 -7.30 -1.10
N ASP A 239 -6.62 -6.85 0.09
CA ASP A 239 -6.44 -7.53 1.37
C ASP A 239 -7.80 -8.01 1.92
N PRO A 240 -8.26 -9.21 1.56
CA PRO A 240 -9.53 -9.75 2.03
C PRO A 240 -9.50 -10.14 3.51
N SER A 241 -8.33 -10.45 4.07
CA SER A 241 -8.17 -10.83 5.47
C SER A 241 -8.55 -9.69 6.40
N HIS A 242 -7.93 -8.50 6.22
CA HIS A 242 -8.25 -7.34 7.03
C HIS A 242 -9.59 -6.69 6.67
N ALA A 243 -10.11 -6.92 5.46
CA ALA A 243 -11.42 -6.45 5.09
C ALA A 243 -12.51 -7.18 5.90
N THR A 244 -12.61 -8.48 5.75
CA THR A 244 -13.70 -9.26 6.33
C THR A 244 -13.53 -9.54 7.81
N GLY A 245 -12.30 -9.73 8.27
CA GLY A 245 -12.01 -10.14 9.64
C GLY A 245 -12.44 -11.57 9.99
N LYS A 246 -12.83 -12.37 8.99
CA LYS A 246 -13.34 -13.74 9.13
C LYS A 246 -12.65 -14.68 8.16
N ARG A 247 -12.01 -15.72 8.70
CA ARG A 247 -11.28 -16.76 7.93
C ARG A 247 -12.12 -17.34 6.79
N SER A 248 -13.39 -17.68 7.05
CA SER A 248 -14.28 -18.29 6.07
C SER A 248 -14.61 -17.40 4.86
N LEU A 249 -14.48 -16.08 5.01
CA LEU A 249 -14.77 -15.13 3.94
C LEU A 249 -13.53 -14.78 3.11
N VAL A 250 -12.31 -15.12 3.57
CA VAL A 250 -11.08 -14.79 2.83
C VAL A 250 -11.03 -15.48 1.46
N PRO A 251 -11.29 -16.80 1.31
CA PRO A 251 -11.23 -17.43 0.00
C PRO A 251 -12.23 -16.87 -1.01
N PRO A 252 -13.54 -16.76 -0.73
CA PRO A 252 -14.49 -16.23 -1.70
C PRO A 252 -14.20 -14.77 -2.07
N MET A 253 -13.71 -13.94 -1.13
CA MET A 253 -13.38 -12.54 -1.41
C MET A 253 -12.07 -12.41 -2.19
N ALA A 254 -11.10 -13.28 -1.98
CA ALA A 254 -9.87 -13.34 -2.77
C ALA A 254 -10.17 -13.68 -4.25
N ARG A 255 -11.04 -14.65 -4.49
CA ARG A 255 -11.49 -15.03 -5.85
C ARG A 255 -12.27 -13.89 -6.51
N ALA A 256 -13.20 -13.27 -5.80
CA ALA A 256 -13.93 -12.10 -6.29
C ALA A 256 -13.00 -10.94 -6.64
N ALA A 257 -11.97 -10.67 -5.82
CA ALA A 257 -10.96 -9.66 -6.10
C ALA A 257 -10.15 -9.97 -7.36
N ALA A 258 -9.76 -11.23 -7.57
CA ALA A 258 -9.09 -11.68 -8.79
C ALA A 258 -9.98 -11.50 -10.01
N ALA A 259 -11.28 -11.84 -9.92
CA ALA A 259 -12.26 -11.68 -10.99
C ALA A 259 -12.50 -10.21 -11.38
N VAL A 260 -12.43 -9.27 -10.42
CA VAL A 260 -12.47 -7.82 -10.69
C VAL A 260 -11.20 -7.31 -11.37
N GLY A 261 -10.12 -8.12 -11.41
CA GLY A 261 -8.88 -7.80 -12.08
C GLY A 261 -7.89 -7.02 -11.21
N CYS A 262 -7.84 -7.28 -9.90
CA CYS A 262 -6.77 -6.75 -9.05
C CYS A 262 -5.40 -7.29 -9.48
N ASP A 263 -4.34 -6.53 -9.21
CA ASP A 263 -2.97 -6.90 -9.58
C ASP A 263 -2.31 -7.85 -8.57
N GLY A 264 -2.96 -8.06 -7.40
CA GLY A 264 -2.48 -8.99 -6.39
C GLY A 264 -3.38 -9.11 -5.17
N LEU A 265 -2.99 -10.03 -4.29
CA LEU A 265 -3.68 -10.32 -3.04
C LEU A 265 -2.69 -10.28 -1.87
N LEU A 266 -3.14 -9.74 -0.74
CA LEU A 266 -2.40 -9.76 0.53
C LEU A 266 -3.18 -10.60 1.54
N ILE A 267 -2.69 -11.79 1.88
CA ILE A 267 -3.43 -12.80 2.64
C ILE A 267 -2.70 -13.14 3.94
N GLU A 268 -3.44 -13.17 5.05
CA GLU A 268 -2.90 -13.62 6.32
C GLU A 268 -2.96 -15.14 6.41
N VAL A 269 -1.79 -15.74 6.66
CA VAL A 269 -1.60 -17.18 6.82
C VAL A 269 -0.80 -17.45 8.08
N HIS A 270 -1.32 -18.30 8.96
CA HIS A 270 -0.63 -18.70 10.18
C HIS A 270 -0.61 -20.22 10.31
N PRO A 271 0.48 -20.87 10.78
CA PRO A 271 0.55 -22.32 10.89
C PRO A 271 -0.47 -22.90 11.89
N ARG A 272 -0.84 -22.10 12.90
CA ARG A 272 -1.85 -22.42 13.91
C ARG A 272 -2.67 -21.16 14.24
N PRO A 273 -3.66 -20.78 13.41
CA PRO A 273 -4.36 -19.50 13.53
C PRO A 273 -5.00 -19.25 14.90
N ASP A 274 -5.44 -20.29 15.58
CA ASP A 274 -6.12 -20.16 16.88
C ASP A 274 -5.15 -19.87 18.03
N GLU A 275 -3.83 -20.02 17.80
CA GLU A 275 -2.77 -19.66 18.75
C GLU A 275 -2.08 -18.33 18.40
N ALA A 276 -2.50 -17.66 17.31
CA ALA A 276 -1.87 -16.44 16.84
C ALA A 276 -2.01 -15.29 17.85
N LEU A 277 -0.91 -14.55 18.09
CA LEU A 277 -0.87 -13.39 18.98
C LEU A 277 -1.63 -12.18 18.39
N SER A 278 -1.91 -12.21 17.09
CA SER A 278 -2.68 -11.17 16.41
C SER A 278 -3.49 -11.73 15.24
N ASP A 279 -4.73 -11.23 15.10
CA ASP A 279 -5.64 -11.43 13.96
C ASP A 279 -5.86 -12.92 13.54
N GLY A 280 -5.80 -13.86 14.49
CA GLY A 280 -5.99 -15.29 14.22
C GLY A 280 -7.36 -15.65 13.61
N ALA A 281 -8.42 -14.94 13.98
CA ALA A 281 -9.77 -15.17 13.48
C ALA A 281 -9.91 -14.97 11.95
N GLN A 282 -9.07 -14.20 11.34
CA GLN A 282 -9.05 -13.90 9.90
C GLN A 282 -7.91 -14.60 9.15
N SER A 283 -6.95 -15.18 9.86
CA SER A 283 -5.82 -15.88 9.25
C SER A 283 -6.24 -17.25 8.72
N LEU A 284 -5.87 -17.58 7.50
CA LEU A 284 -5.99 -18.94 6.97
C LEU A 284 -4.93 -19.83 7.63
N ASP A 285 -5.26 -21.10 7.82
CA ASP A 285 -4.22 -22.12 7.99
C ASP A 285 -3.54 -22.43 6.63
N VAL A 286 -2.46 -23.18 6.69
CA VAL A 286 -1.67 -23.48 5.48
C VAL A 286 -2.43 -24.33 4.47
N ALA A 287 -3.31 -25.25 4.94
CA ALA A 287 -4.08 -26.12 4.06
C ALA A 287 -5.15 -25.33 3.31
N ALA A 288 -5.88 -24.46 4.00
CA ALA A 288 -6.87 -23.55 3.40
C ALA A 288 -6.21 -22.56 2.41
N PHE A 289 -5.01 -22.07 2.72
CA PHE A 289 -4.25 -21.23 1.79
C PHE A 289 -3.84 -22.03 0.53
N GLY A 290 -3.36 -23.28 0.68
CA GLY A 290 -3.02 -24.14 -0.44
C GLY A 290 -4.21 -24.43 -1.36
N ALA A 291 -5.39 -24.69 -0.79
CA ALA A 291 -6.62 -24.84 -1.53
C ALA A 291 -6.99 -23.58 -2.32
N LEU A 292 -6.95 -22.41 -1.68
CA LEU A 292 -7.20 -21.13 -2.34
C LEU A 292 -6.22 -20.88 -3.52
N MET A 293 -4.94 -21.18 -3.34
CA MET A 293 -3.95 -21.02 -4.41
C MET A 293 -4.21 -21.96 -5.60
N SER A 294 -4.74 -23.15 -5.35
CA SER A 294 -5.16 -24.09 -6.41
C SER A 294 -6.36 -23.56 -7.18
N ASP A 295 -7.36 -23.02 -6.50
CA ASP A 295 -8.56 -22.42 -7.10
C ASP A 295 -8.18 -21.20 -7.99
N LEU A 296 -7.37 -20.28 -7.47
CA LEU A 296 -6.93 -19.09 -8.21
C LEU A 296 -6.16 -19.45 -9.49
N ARG A 297 -5.33 -20.51 -9.45
CA ARG A 297 -4.62 -21.00 -10.63
C ARG A 297 -5.55 -21.64 -11.66
N ALA A 298 -6.55 -22.38 -11.20
CA ALA A 298 -7.54 -23.02 -12.09
C ALA A 298 -8.37 -21.95 -12.81
N GLU A 299 -8.82 -20.92 -12.09
CA GLU A 299 -9.58 -19.79 -12.64
C GLU A 299 -8.75 -18.97 -13.66
N ALA A 300 -7.47 -18.69 -13.35
CA ALA A 300 -6.58 -17.99 -14.26
C ALA A 300 -6.38 -18.77 -15.58
N LYS A 301 -6.25 -20.10 -15.53
CA LYS A 301 -6.14 -20.94 -16.73
C LYS A 301 -7.43 -20.93 -17.54
N ALA A 302 -8.59 -20.99 -16.89
CA ALA A 302 -9.89 -20.94 -17.56
C ALA A 302 -10.18 -19.60 -18.25
N ALA A 303 -9.67 -18.50 -17.70
CA ALA A 303 -9.81 -17.17 -18.29
C ALA A 303 -8.90 -16.96 -19.53
N CYS A 304 -7.86 -17.78 -19.71
CA CYS A 304 -6.94 -17.72 -20.84
C CYS A 304 -7.27 -18.75 -21.95
N ALA A 305 -8.23 -19.63 -21.73
CA ALA A 305 -8.69 -20.66 -22.68
C ALA A 305 -9.89 -20.18 -23.50
#